data_d0740c8c18f7118d54a46715be4f75e8
#
_entry.id   d0740c8c18f7118d54a46715be4f75e8
#
_cell.length_a   1.000
_cell.length_b   1.000
_cell.length_c   1.000
_cell.angle_alpha   90.00
_cell.angle_beta   90.00
_cell.angle_gamma   90.00
#
_symmetry.space_group_name_H-M   'P 1'
#
loop_
_entity.id
_entity.type
_entity.pdbx_description
1 polymer ?
#
loop_
_entity_poly.entity_id
_entity_poly.type
_entity_poly.pdbx_seq_one_letter_code
_entity_poly.pdbx_strand_id
1 'polypeptide(L)'
;MDIKTRNIATPAADAPATPPASAPAPVVGRFAPSPSGRMHLGNVFSCLCSWLSARSQGGSIVLRIEDLDDRCKRPELAAQLIDDLTWLGLEWDEGPYYQHDRLDLYEDALRQLQDAGLTYPCFCTRAELHAASAPHASDGTPIYRGACRDLSAEEVARRSALRAPATRLRVPAVDDLANDVIEFVDRTYGAQCEALATECGDFLVRRSDGVFAYQLAVVVDDAAMGVTEVVRGCDLLGSTPRQIYLQHLLELPTPRYAHIPLLMSPDGRRLSKRDRDLDLGELRARFGTPEALLGWLAGQTGIAPDTTPRSAEQLVEHFSWDVIRTHRENITVTVE
;
A
#
# COMPACT_ATOMS: atom_id res chain seq x y z
N MET A 1 -6.41 79.24 -27.89
CA MET A 1 -5.46 78.97 -26.77
C MET A 1 -5.55 77.48 -26.47
N ASP A 2 -4.65 76.70 -27.11
CA ASP A 2 -4.67 75.24 -27.02
C ASP A 2 -3.90 74.78 -25.78
N ILE A 3 -4.54 74.04 -24.92
CA ILE A 3 -3.88 73.36 -23.79
C ILE A 3 -3.56 71.95 -24.22
N LYS A 4 -2.27 71.65 -24.50
CA LYS A 4 -1.71 70.35 -24.76
C LYS A 4 -1.70 69.50 -23.47
N THR A 5 -2.51 68.48 -23.41
CA THR A 5 -2.41 67.43 -22.37
C THR A 5 -1.22 66.50 -22.66
N ARG A 6 -0.27 66.49 -21.75
CA ARG A 6 0.86 65.55 -21.78
C ARG A 6 0.43 64.23 -21.18
N ASN A 7 0.42 63.17 -21.99
CA ASN A 7 0.32 61.78 -21.52
C ASN A 7 1.66 61.38 -20.85
N ILE A 8 1.62 61.13 -19.54
CA ILE A 8 2.75 60.56 -18.80
C ILE A 8 2.50 59.01 -18.79
N ALA A 9 3.24 58.26 -19.57
CA ALA A 9 3.25 56.82 -19.53
C ALA A 9 3.97 56.38 -18.26
N THR A 10 3.26 55.67 -17.38
CA THR A 10 3.81 54.96 -16.21
C THR A 10 4.53 53.70 -16.69
N PRO A 11 5.76 53.43 -16.30
CA PRO A 11 6.41 52.16 -16.64
C PRO A 11 5.72 51.01 -15.93
N ALA A 12 5.43 49.96 -16.67
CA ALA A 12 4.90 48.71 -16.12
C ALA A 12 5.94 48.10 -15.16
N ALA A 13 5.55 47.89 -13.92
CA ALA A 13 6.36 47.16 -12.96
C ALA A 13 6.52 45.72 -13.42
N ASP A 14 7.77 45.26 -13.58
CA ASP A 14 8.08 43.86 -13.85
C ASP A 14 7.48 42.95 -12.74
N ALA A 15 6.61 42.04 -13.12
CA ALA A 15 6.11 41.02 -12.23
C ALA A 15 7.30 40.13 -11.80
N PRO A 16 7.41 39.76 -10.52
CA PRO A 16 8.48 38.89 -10.08
C PRO A 16 8.42 37.55 -10.84
N ALA A 17 9.54 37.13 -11.41
CA ALA A 17 9.68 35.85 -12.09
C ALA A 17 9.31 34.72 -11.12
N THR A 18 8.39 33.90 -11.52
CA THR A 18 8.02 32.65 -10.77
C THR A 18 9.30 31.82 -10.62
N PRO A 19 9.68 31.41 -9.39
CA PRO A 19 10.86 30.60 -9.21
C PRO A 19 10.71 29.32 -10.04
N PRO A 20 11.80 28.77 -10.63
CA PRO A 20 11.74 27.54 -11.39
C PRO A 20 11.16 26.43 -10.50
N ALA A 21 10.20 25.68 -11.02
CA ALA A 21 9.65 24.52 -10.32
C ALA A 21 10.81 23.63 -9.87
N SER A 22 10.91 23.36 -8.58
CA SER A 22 11.91 22.45 -8.04
C SER A 22 11.79 21.13 -8.78
N ALA A 23 12.93 20.50 -9.13
CA ALA A 23 12.94 19.17 -9.71
C ALA A 23 12.07 18.23 -8.85
N PRO A 24 11.25 17.37 -9.45
CA PRO A 24 10.41 16.46 -8.68
C PRO A 24 11.29 15.65 -7.73
N ALA A 25 10.84 15.47 -6.50
CA ALA A 25 11.56 14.66 -5.53
C ALA A 25 11.82 13.25 -6.10
N PRO A 26 12.99 12.66 -5.83
CA PRO A 26 13.32 11.32 -6.34
C PRO A 26 12.26 10.31 -5.91
N VAL A 27 11.97 9.35 -6.78
CA VAL A 27 11.02 8.28 -6.47
C VAL A 27 11.69 7.29 -5.52
N VAL A 28 11.04 7.04 -4.38
CA VAL A 28 11.40 5.96 -3.46
C VAL A 28 10.24 4.99 -3.44
N GLY A 29 10.43 3.84 -4.10
CA GLY A 29 9.51 2.71 -4.06
C GLY A 29 9.85 1.75 -2.92
N ARG A 30 9.06 0.70 -2.74
CA ARG A 30 9.38 -0.31 -1.73
C ARG A 30 8.94 -1.72 -2.13
N PHE A 31 9.70 -2.70 -1.66
CA PHE A 31 9.25 -4.06 -1.46
C PHE A 31 8.81 -4.22 -0.02
N ALA A 32 7.59 -4.71 0.19
CA ALA A 32 7.01 -4.87 1.52
C ALA A 32 6.35 -6.25 1.68
N PRO A 33 7.12 -7.34 1.45
CA PRO A 33 6.56 -8.67 1.52
C PRO A 33 6.48 -9.21 2.95
N SER A 34 5.40 -9.97 3.24
CA SER A 34 5.29 -10.74 4.48
C SER A 34 5.93 -12.12 4.29
N PRO A 35 6.92 -12.50 5.11
CA PRO A 35 7.65 -13.75 4.98
C PRO A 35 6.82 -14.94 5.49
N SER A 36 5.88 -15.40 4.70
CA SER A 36 4.96 -16.49 5.03
C SER A 36 5.13 -17.73 4.14
N GLY A 37 6.28 -17.86 3.48
CA GLY A 37 6.69 -18.89 2.52
C GLY A 37 7.25 -18.25 1.25
N ARG A 38 7.56 -19.08 0.22
CA ARG A 38 8.05 -18.59 -1.07
C ARG A 38 7.09 -17.58 -1.70
N MET A 39 7.65 -16.68 -2.49
CA MET A 39 6.88 -15.77 -3.32
C MET A 39 6.06 -16.57 -4.33
N HIS A 40 4.80 -16.20 -4.54
CA HIS A 40 4.01 -16.68 -5.67
C HIS A 40 4.09 -15.67 -6.82
N LEU A 41 3.69 -16.09 -8.01
CA LEU A 41 3.80 -15.28 -9.22
C LEU A 41 3.19 -13.86 -9.07
N GLY A 42 2.09 -13.71 -8.34
CA GLY A 42 1.49 -12.40 -8.08
C GLY A 42 2.39 -11.47 -7.22
N ASN A 43 3.17 -12.04 -6.27
CA ASN A 43 4.17 -11.25 -5.53
C ASN A 43 5.33 -10.85 -6.46
N VAL A 44 5.78 -11.75 -7.32
CA VAL A 44 6.81 -11.45 -8.33
C VAL A 44 6.36 -10.28 -9.21
N PHE A 45 5.13 -10.33 -9.72
CA PHE A 45 4.56 -9.25 -10.54
C PHE A 45 4.48 -7.92 -9.79
N SER A 46 4.05 -7.94 -8.53
CA SER A 46 3.98 -6.73 -7.70
C SER A 46 5.37 -6.12 -7.44
N CYS A 47 6.37 -6.95 -7.11
CA CYS A 47 7.73 -6.48 -6.91
C CYS A 47 8.34 -5.99 -8.23
N LEU A 48 8.12 -6.69 -9.35
CA LEU A 48 8.59 -6.27 -10.66
C LEU A 48 8.01 -4.89 -11.03
N CYS A 49 6.70 -4.68 -10.93
CA CYS A 49 6.09 -3.39 -11.24
C CYS A 49 6.59 -2.25 -10.32
N SER A 50 6.77 -2.53 -9.02
CA SER A 50 7.33 -1.56 -8.07
C SER A 50 8.76 -1.17 -8.46
N TRP A 51 9.58 -2.15 -8.80
CA TRP A 51 10.96 -1.96 -9.22
C TRP A 51 11.05 -1.18 -10.53
N LEU A 52 10.30 -1.61 -11.55
CA LEU A 52 10.27 -0.96 -12.86
C LEU A 52 9.79 0.49 -12.77
N SER A 53 8.76 0.75 -11.95
CA SER A 53 8.27 2.12 -11.74
C SER A 53 9.32 3.03 -11.10
N ALA A 54 10.04 2.55 -10.08
CA ALA A 54 11.09 3.33 -9.46
C ALA A 54 12.28 3.53 -10.42
N ARG A 55 12.81 2.45 -11.00
CA ARG A 55 14.01 2.50 -11.85
C ARG A 55 13.80 3.28 -13.15
N SER A 56 12.64 3.21 -13.77
CA SER A 56 12.32 4.03 -14.96
C SER A 56 12.32 5.54 -14.67
N GLN A 57 12.22 5.94 -13.42
CA GLN A 57 12.27 7.33 -12.96
C GLN A 57 13.62 7.69 -12.29
N GLY A 58 14.63 6.81 -12.37
CA GLY A 58 15.92 6.99 -11.70
C GLY A 58 15.84 6.94 -10.17
N GLY A 59 14.79 6.30 -9.64
CA GLY A 59 14.51 6.19 -8.21
C GLY A 59 15.15 4.99 -7.53
N SER A 60 14.90 4.87 -6.24
CA SER A 60 15.41 3.82 -5.35
C SER A 60 14.29 2.91 -4.82
N ILE A 61 14.70 1.76 -4.29
CA ILE A 61 13.81 0.76 -3.66
C ILE A 61 14.29 0.49 -2.23
N VAL A 62 13.35 0.51 -1.30
CA VAL A 62 13.54 0.05 0.09
C VAL A 62 12.98 -1.35 0.24
N LEU A 63 13.71 -2.24 0.89
CA LEU A 63 13.20 -3.56 1.29
C LEU A 63 12.76 -3.54 2.75
N ARG A 64 11.48 -3.82 2.98
CA ARG A 64 10.88 -4.02 4.30
C ARG A 64 10.28 -5.41 4.42
N ILE A 65 10.65 -6.14 5.45
CA ILE A 65 10.10 -7.46 5.80
C ILE A 65 8.93 -7.23 6.78
N GLU A 66 7.72 -7.58 6.38
CA GLU A 66 6.50 -7.39 7.18
C GLU A 66 6.24 -8.64 8.06
N ASP A 67 6.90 -8.70 9.20
CA ASP A 67 6.98 -9.85 10.10
C ASP A 67 6.42 -9.60 11.50
N LEU A 68 5.41 -8.72 11.63
CA LEU A 68 4.74 -8.46 12.92
C LEU A 68 3.97 -9.65 13.46
N ASP A 69 3.38 -10.47 12.58
CA ASP A 69 2.68 -11.70 12.99
C ASP A 69 3.70 -12.79 13.32
N ASP A 70 3.52 -13.48 14.45
CA ASP A 70 4.45 -14.52 14.92
C ASP A 70 4.69 -15.65 13.89
N ARG A 71 3.71 -15.90 13.00
CA ARG A 71 3.86 -16.86 11.91
C ARG A 71 4.89 -16.41 10.86
N CYS A 72 5.18 -15.12 10.82
CA CYS A 72 6.12 -14.49 9.89
C CYS A 72 7.50 -14.22 10.52
N LYS A 73 7.67 -14.38 11.84
CA LYS A 73 8.92 -14.11 12.59
C LYS A 73 9.96 -15.24 12.48
N ARG A 74 9.96 -16.01 11.40
CA ARG A 74 10.93 -17.07 11.16
C ARG A 74 12.03 -16.61 10.23
N PRO A 75 13.31 -16.52 10.72
CA PRO A 75 14.42 -16.00 9.92
C PRO A 75 14.62 -16.70 8.58
N GLU A 76 14.35 -18.02 8.53
CA GLU A 76 14.48 -18.81 7.31
C GLU A 76 13.50 -18.39 6.21
N LEU A 77 12.29 -17.88 6.58
CA LEU A 77 11.33 -17.39 5.61
C LEU A 77 11.72 -16.01 5.05
N ALA A 78 12.29 -15.16 5.90
CA ALA A 78 12.85 -13.87 5.45
C ALA A 78 14.06 -14.09 4.53
N ALA A 79 14.97 -14.99 4.90
CA ALA A 79 16.12 -15.36 4.07
C ALA A 79 15.68 -15.94 2.72
N GLN A 80 14.66 -16.79 2.70
CA GLN A 80 14.10 -17.35 1.46
C GLN A 80 13.53 -16.27 0.54
N LEU A 81 12.86 -15.29 1.11
CA LEU A 81 12.27 -14.17 0.37
C LEU A 81 13.35 -13.26 -0.22
N ILE A 82 14.43 -13.00 0.53
CA ILE A 82 15.61 -12.26 0.07
C ILE A 82 16.28 -13.01 -1.08
N ASP A 83 16.48 -14.34 -0.94
CA ASP A 83 16.97 -15.20 -2.02
C ASP A 83 16.09 -15.15 -3.27
N ASP A 84 14.76 -15.14 -3.09
CA ASP A 84 13.81 -15.03 -4.18
C ASP A 84 13.95 -13.70 -4.95
N LEU A 85 14.06 -12.57 -4.26
CA LEU A 85 14.30 -11.26 -4.89
C LEU A 85 15.64 -11.17 -5.56
N THR A 86 16.69 -11.67 -4.92
CA THR A 86 18.06 -11.70 -5.46
C THR A 86 18.12 -12.54 -6.74
N TRP A 87 17.51 -13.73 -6.75
CA TRP A 87 17.46 -14.56 -7.94
C TRP A 87 16.74 -13.88 -9.10
N LEU A 88 15.69 -13.09 -8.84
CA LEU A 88 14.97 -12.33 -9.85
C LEU A 88 15.78 -11.13 -10.39
N GLY A 89 16.91 -10.77 -9.78
CA GLY A 89 17.65 -9.54 -10.10
C GLY A 89 16.91 -8.28 -9.67
N LEU A 90 15.96 -8.39 -8.71
CA LEU A 90 15.23 -7.26 -8.17
C LEU A 90 15.98 -6.71 -6.95
N GLU A 91 17.04 -5.95 -7.22
CA GLU A 91 17.88 -5.34 -6.21
C GLU A 91 17.19 -4.16 -5.52
N TRP A 92 17.53 -3.93 -4.24
CA TRP A 92 17.07 -2.80 -3.44
C TRP A 92 18.26 -1.98 -2.93
N ASP A 93 18.03 -0.73 -2.60
CA ASP A 93 19.10 0.22 -2.23
C ASP A 93 19.24 0.33 -0.70
N GLU A 94 18.13 0.16 0.05
CA GLU A 94 18.12 0.25 1.51
C GLU A 94 17.39 -0.93 2.16
N GLY A 95 17.82 -1.31 3.36
CA GLY A 95 17.27 -2.45 4.08
C GLY A 95 18.09 -3.73 3.90
N PRO A 96 17.57 -4.92 4.26
CA PRO A 96 16.20 -5.14 4.72
C PRO A 96 15.93 -4.55 6.11
N TYR A 97 14.79 -3.87 6.25
CA TYR A 97 14.23 -3.47 7.54
C TYR A 97 13.21 -4.49 7.99
N TYR A 98 13.19 -4.82 9.28
CA TYR A 98 12.22 -5.77 9.86
C TYR A 98 11.20 -5.02 10.71
N GLN A 99 9.92 -5.30 10.54
CA GLN A 99 8.88 -4.59 11.29
C GLN A 99 8.93 -4.89 12.80
N HIS A 100 9.34 -6.11 13.19
CA HIS A 100 9.47 -6.45 14.60
C HIS A 100 10.57 -5.65 15.35
N ASP A 101 11.53 -5.04 14.65
CA ASP A 101 12.57 -4.17 15.22
C ASP A 101 12.10 -2.70 15.35
N ARG A 102 10.89 -2.38 14.90
CA ARG A 102 10.39 -1.02 14.75
C ARG A 102 9.18 -0.70 15.64
N LEU A 103 8.93 -1.54 16.63
CA LEU A 103 7.74 -1.47 17.48
C LEU A 103 7.59 -0.11 18.21
N ASP A 104 8.71 0.52 18.57
CA ASP A 104 8.71 1.82 19.24
C ASP A 104 8.08 2.92 18.37
N LEU A 105 8.32 2.89 17.04
CA LEU A 105 7.72 3.86 16.12
C LEU A 105 6.19 3.71 16.06
N TYR A 106 5.71 2.47 16.07
CA TYR A 106 4.26 2.19 16.06
C TYR A 106 3.61 2.54 17.40
N GLU A 107 4.32 2.33 18.53
CA GLU A 107 3.84 2.72 19.84
C GLU A 107 3.73 4.24 19.97
N ASP A 108 4.72 4.99 19.44
CA ASP A 108 4.69 6.46 19.42
C ASP A 108 3.54 6.99 18.56
N ALA A 109 3.33 6.43 17.38
CA ALA A 109 2.19 6.79 16.52
C ALA A 109 0.85 6.46 17.18
N LEU A 110 0.74 5.29 17.81
CA LEU A 110 -0.47 4.92 18.54
C LEU A 110 -0.74 5.87 19.72
N ARG A 111 0.30 6.25 20.47
CA ARG A 111 0.21 7.20 21.57
C ARG A 111 -0.29 8.56 21.09
N GLN A 112 0.24 9.07 19.98
CA GLN A 112 -0.24 10.32 19.38
C GLN A 112 -1.74 10.26 19.05
N LEU A 113 -2.22 9.16 18.47
CA LEU A 113 -3.65 8.97 18.19
C LEU A 113 -4.49 8.85 19.47
N GLN A 114 -3.96 8.24 20.54
CA GLN A 114 -4.61 8.11 21.84
C GLN A 114 -4.73 9.46 22.55
N ASP A 115 -3.65 10.25 22.58
CA ASP A 115 -3.59 11.57 23.20
C ASP A 115 -4.54 12.56 22.51
N ALA A 116 -4.74 12.40 21.20
CA ALA A 116 -5.75 13.12 20.43
C ALA A 116 -7.21 12.62 20.65
N GLY A 117 -7.42 11.57 21.45
CA GLY A 117 -8.75 11.00 21.71
C GLY A 117 -9.38 10.27 20.52
N LEU A 118 -8.55 9.92 19.51
CA LEU A 118 -9.01 9.33 18.26
C LEU A 118 -9.17 7.80 18.32
N THR A 119 -8.81 7.17 19.44
CA THR A 119 -8.89 5.72 19.60
C THR A 119 -9.82 5.31 20.73
N TYR A 120 -10.17 4.03 20.74
CA TYR A 120 -10.94 3.42 21.82
C TYR A 120 -10.75 1.90 21.89
N PRO A 121 -10.99 1.28 23.08
CA PRO A 121 -10.90 -0.17 23.25
C PRO A 121 -12.09 -0.89 22.60
N CYS A 122 -11.82 -1.96 21.85
CA CYS A 122 -12.84 -2.80 21.22
C CYS A 122 -12.76 -4.24 21.73
N PHE A 123 -13.89 -4.76 22.20
CA PHE A 123 -14.03 -6.11 22.75
C PHE A 123 -14.77 -7.10 21.84
N CYS A 124 -15.11 -6.70 20.62
CA CYS A 124 -15.81 -7.57 19.67
C CYS A 124 -14.95 -8.76 19.25
N THR A 125 -15.55 -9.93 19.16
CA THR A 125 -14.95 -11.15 18.61
C THR A 125 -15.01 -11.15 17.09
N ARG A 126 -14.19 -12.00 16.45
CA ARG A 126 -14.28 -12.22 14.99
C ARG A 126 -15.65 -12.70 14.56
N ALA A 127 -16.28 -13.59 15.33
CA ALA A 127 -17.62 -14.09 15.03
C ALA A 127 -18.68 -12.97 15.02
N GLU A 128 -18.61 -12.03 15.96
CA GLU A 128 -19.51 -10.88 16.02
C GLU A 128 -19.29 -9.93 14.83
N LEU A 129 -18.05 -9.78 14.37
CA LEU A 129 -17.69 -8.92 13.23
C LEU A 129 -18.08 -9.54 11.87
N HIS A 130 -18.04 -10.87 11.75
CA HIS A 130 -18.35 -11.62 10.53
C HIS A 130 -19.77 -12.18 10.52
N ALA A 131 -20.69 -11.65 11.36
CA ALA A 131 -22.10 -12.05 11.26
C ALA A 131 -22.60 -11.85 9.82
N ALA A 132 -23.38 -12.81 9.30
CA ALA A 132 -23.78 -12.91 7.88
C ALA A 132 -24.51 -11.67 7.31
N SER A 133 -24.93 -10.73 8.17
CA SER A 133 -25.60 -9.47 7.80
C SER A 133 -24.69 -8.24 7.88
N ALA A 134 -23.40 -8.39 8.19
CA ALA A 134 -22.49 -7.25 8.25
C ALA A 134 -22.16 -6.76 6.83
N PRO A 135 -22.26 -5.44 6.55
CA PRO A 135 -21.75 -4.90 5.30
C PRO A 135 -20.23 -5.08 5.23
N HIS A 136 -19.70 -5.20 4.01
CA HIS A 136 -18.27 -5.35 3.77
C HIS A 136 -17.76 -4.13 3.00
N ALA A 137 -16.55 -3.68 3.35
CA ALA A 137 -15.81 -2.67 2.59
C ALA A 137 -15.34 -3.23 1.24
N SER A 138 -14.85 -2.37 0.36
CA SER A 138 -14.37 -2.73 -0.98
C SER A 138 -13.24 -3.78 -0.97
N ASP A 139 -12.47 -3.87 0.12
CA ASP A 139 -11.43 -4.89 0.35
C ASP A 139 -11.96 -6.19 1.01
N GLY A 140 -13.28 -6.33 1.16
CA GLY A 140 -13.93 -7.50 1.76
C GLY A 140 -13.86 -7.55 3.29
N THR A 141 -13.30 -6.53 3.97
CA THR A 141 -13.34 -6.45 5.43
C THR A 141 -14.72 -6.05 5.93
N PRO A 142 -15.23 -6.64 7.05
CA PRO A 142 -16.49 -6.19 7.64
C PRO A 142 -16.41 -4.74 8.08
N ILE A 143 -17.41 -3.93 7.67
CA ILE A 143 -17.55 -2.54 8.11
C ILE A 143 -18.01 -2.55 9.58
N TYR A 144 -17.17 -2.02 10.46
CA TYR A 144 -17.46 -1.97 11.87
C TYR A 144 -18.35 -0.77 12.24
N ARG A 145 -19.50 -1.05 12.83
CA ARG A 145 -20.53 -0.04 13.17
C ARG A 145 -20.36 0.62 14.53
N GLY A 146 -19.21 0.50 15.17
CA GLY A 146 -18.94 1.23 16.41
C GLY A 146 -19.54 0.63 17.69
N ALA A 147 -19.84 -0.67 17.76
CA ALA A 147 -20.47 -1.29 18.95
C ALA A 147 -19.72 -1.06 20.29
N CYS A 148 -18.42 -0.75 20.25
CA CYS A 148 -17.64 -0.43 21.44
C CYS A 148 -17.24 1.06 21.50
N ARG A 149 -17.68 1.89 20.53
CA ARG A 149 -17.19 3.27 20.36
C ARG A 149 -17.47 4.16 21.54
N ASP A 150 -18.63 3.98 22.17
CA ASP A 150 -19.16 4.86 23.22
C ASP A 150 -19.41 4.12 24.55
N LEU A 151 -18.59 3.08 24.82
CA LEU A 151 -18.62 2.39 26.09
C LEU A 151 -18.22 3.33 27.23
N SER A 152 -18.95 3.29 28.37
CA SER A 152 -18.54 4.01 29.57
C SER A 152 -17.23 3.48 30.13
N ALA A 153 -16.51 4.31 30.89
CA ALA A 153 -15.27 3.89 31.58
C ALA A 153 -15.47 2.67 32.49
N GLU A 154 -16.64 2.57 33.16
CA GLU A 154 -17.01 1.43 33.99
C GLU A 154 -17.16 0.15 33.14
N GLU A 155 -17.86 0.23 32.01
CA GLU A 155 -18.03 -0.91 31.11
C GLU A 155 -16.70 -1.35 30.45
N VAL A 156 -15.85 -0.39 30.10
CA VAL A 156 -14.48 -0.67 29.62
C VAL A 156 -13.68 -1.41 30.69
N ALA A 157 -13.69 -0.91 31.96
CA ALA A 157 -12.97 -1.56 33.04
C ALA A 157 -13.50 -2.98 33.31
N ARG A 158 -14.84 -3.16 33.33
CA ARG A 158 -15.47 -4.48 33.49
C ARG A 158 -15.07 -5.47 32.39
N ARG A 159 -15.09 -5.04 31.14
CA ARG A 159 -14.71 -5.92 29.99
C ARG A 159 -13.22 -6.19 29.94
N SER A 160 -12.38 -5.20 30.27
CA SER A 160 -10.93 -5.36 30.32
C SER A 160 -10.48 -6.37 31.37
N ALA A 161 -11.22 -6.52 32.47
CA ALA A 161 -10.96 -7.55 33.48
C ALA A 161 -11.21 -8.98 32.96
N LEU A 162 -12.00 -9.14 31.89
CA LEU A 162 -12.33 -10.44 31.29
C LEU A 162 -11.43 -10.78 30.08
N ARG A 163 -11.04 -9.78 29.30
CA ARG A 163 -10.21 -9.96 28.11
C ARG A 163 -9.52 -8.68 27.69
N ALA A 164 -8.31 -8.80 27.13
CA ALA A 164 -7.61 -7.68 26.54
C ALA A 164 -8.38 -7.11 25.32
N PRO A 165 -8.55 -5.79 25.23
CA PRO A 165 -9.19 -5.16 24.09
C PRO A 165 -8.22 -5.06 22.88
N ALA A 166 -8.78 -5.02 21.69
CA ALA A 166 -8.12 -4.43 20.54
C ALA A 166 -8.27 -2.89 20.60
N THR A 167 -7.41 -2.15 19.89
CA THR A 167 -7.55 -0.70 19.74
C THR A 167 -8.06 -0.37 18.35
N ARG A 168 -9.17 0.39 18.27
CA ARG A 168 -9.70 0.91 17.02
C ARG A 168 -9.48 2.41 16.90
N LEU A 169 -9.25 2.85 15.67
CA LEU A 169 -9.28 4.26 15.28
C LEU A 169 -10.72 4.65 14.96
N ARG A 170 -11.13 5.83 15.43
CA ARG A 170 -12.39 6.47 15.09
C ARG A 170 -12.29 7.06 13.69
N VAL A 171 -13.23 6.76 12.82
CA VAL A 171 -13.44 7.54 11.59
C VAL A 171 -14.39 8.71 11.87
N PRO A 172 -14.40 9.76 11.02
CA PRO A 172 -15.34 10.86 11.14
C PRO A 172 -16.80 10.38 11.17
N ALA A 173 -17.69 11.19 11.73
CA ALA A 173 -19.12 10.90 11.68
C ALA A 173 -19.68 11.19 10.28
N VAL A 174 -20.79 10.54 9.92
CA VAL A 174 -21.46 10.69 8.60
C VAL A 174 -21.85 12.15 8.27
N ASP A 175 -22.04 12.98 9.28
CA ASP A 175 -22.37 14.40 9.15
C ASP A 175 -21.14 15.32 9.07
N ASP A 176 -19.93 14.78 9.28
CA ASP A 176 -18.65 15.50 9.10
C ASP A 176 -18.12 15.35 7.68
N LEU A 177 -18.88 15.84 6.70
CA LEU A 177 -18.56 15.69 5.27
C LEU A 177 -17.17 16.25 4.88
N ALA A 178 -16.62 17.17 5.66
CA ALA A 178 -15.30 17.75 5.38
C ALA A 178 -14.15 16.77 5.65
N ASN A 179 -14.33 15.82 6.57
CA ASN A 179 -13.32 14.89 7.02
C ASN A 179 -13.65 13.41 6.71
N ASP A 180 -14.90 13.12 6.35
CA ASP A 180 -15.37 11.75 6.09
C ASP A 180 -14.92 11.24 4.72
N VAL A 181 -14.79 12.12 3.72
CA VAL A 181 -14.49 11.73 2.34
C VAL A 181 -12.99 11.83 2.06
N ILE A 182 -12.42 10.71 1.63
CA ILE A 182 -11.04 10.63 1.16
C ILE A 182 -11.02 10.51 -0.36
N GLU A 183 -10.42 11.50 -1.01
CA GLU A 183 -10.19 11.52 -2.45
C GLU A 183 -8.71 11.35 -2.75
N PHE A 184 -8.39 10.52 -3.73
CA PHE A 184 -7.03 10.37 -4.25
C PHE A 184 -7.04 9.93 -5.72
N VAL A 185 -5.89 10.04 -6.37
CA VAL A 185 -5.71 9.57 -7.74
C VAL A 185 -4.78 8.37 -7.76
N ASP A 186 -5.32 7.21 -8.10
CA ASP A 186 -4.53 6.02 -8.37
C ASP A 186 -3.96 6.04 -9.79
N ARG A 187 -2.70 5.63 -9.96
CA ARG A 187 -2.05 5.68 -11.28
C ARG A 187 -2.70 4.77 -12.31
N THR A 188 -3.30 3.67 -11.90
CA THR A 188 -3.99 2.71 -12.78
C THR A 188 -5.48 2.95 -12.84
N TYR A 189 -6.12 3.08 -11.68
CA TYR A 189 -7.57 3.11 -11.56
C TYR A 189 -8.15 4.52 -11.62
N GLY A 190 -7.31 5.57 -11.64
CA GLY A 190 -7.74 6.97 -11.76
C GLY A 190 -8.30 7.53 -10.45
N ALA A 191 -9.21 8.49 -10.55
CA ALA A 191 -9.82 9.14 -9.39
C ALA A 191 -10.61 8.14 -8.55
N GLN A 192 -10.32 8.15 -7.25
CA GLN A 192 -10.97 7.34 -6.22
C GLN A 192 -11.56 8.27 -5.17
N CYS A 193 -12.69 7.86 -4.61
CA CYS A 193 -13.40 8.59 -3.58
C CYS A 193 -14.08 7.57 -2.65
N GLU A 194 -13.85 7.68 -1.34
CA GLU A 194 -14.45 6.77 -0.35
C GLU A 194 -14.92 7.57 0.88
N ALA A 195 -16.15 7.34 1.30
CA ALA A 195 -16.71 7.89 2.53
C ALA A 195 -16.39 6.94 3.70
N LEU A 196 -15.46 7.35 4.57
CA LEU A 196 -14.93 6.50 5.64
C LEU A 196 -16.01 5.96 6.58
N ALA A 197 -16.98 6.77 6.96
CA ALA A 197 -18.02 6.38 7.92
C ALA A 197 -18.91 5.25 7.41
N THR A 198 -19.22 5.24 6.10
CA THR A 198 -20.17 4.32 5.51
C THR A 198 -19.53 3.15 4.78
N GLU A 199 -18.34 3.35 4.20
CA GLU A 199 -17.67 2.39 3.33
C GLU A 199 -16.49 1.70 4.01
N CYS A 200 -15.96 2.29 5.09
CA CYS A 200 -14.83 1.76 5.86
C CYS A 200 -15.23 1.37 7.30
N GLY A 201 -15.81 2.31 8.04
CA GLY A 201 -16.03 2.19 9.50
C GLY A 201 -14.74 2.26 10.32
N ASP A 202 -14.89 2.29 11.64
CA ASP A 202 -13.74 2.31 12.55
C ASP A 202 -12.88 1.05 12.39
N PHE A 203 -11.58 1.21 12.22
CA PHE A 203 -10.68 0.11 11.91
C PHE A 203 -9.59 -0.12 12.97
N LEU A 204 -9.02 -1.30 12.97
CA LEU A 204 -8.01 -1.69 13.95
C LEU A 204 -6.68 -0.98 13.68
N VAL A 205 -6.07 -0.47 14.75
CA VAL A 205 -4.67 0.00 14.78
C VAL A 205 -3.79 -0.90 15.66
N ARG A 206 -4.38 -1.61 16.64
CA ARG A 206 -3.71 -2.66 17.42
C ARG A 206 -4.68 -3.80 17.71
N ARG A 207 -4.23 -5.03 17.56
CA ARG A 207 -4.98 -6.25 17.87
C ARG A 207 -5.01 -6.52 19.37
N SER A 208 -5.96 -7.35 19.83
CA SER A 208 -6.09 -7.72 21.24
C SER A 208 -4.94 -8.60 21.77
N ASP A 209 -4.15 -9.21 20.89
CA ASP A 209 -2.92 -9.92 21.24
C ASP A 209 -1.69 -9.00 21.29
N GLY A 210 -1.88 -7.69 21.15
CA GLY A 210 -0.84 -6.67 21.22
C GLY A 210 -0.12 -6.38 19.90
N VAL A 211 -0.35 -7.16 18.84
CA VAL A 211 0.26 -6.94 17.53
C VAL A 211 -0.33 -5.69 16.87
N PHE A 212 0.52 -4.81 16.34
CA PHE A 212 0.08 -3.65 15.58
C PHE A 212 -0.61 -4.09 14.29
N ALA A 213 -1.68 -3.38 13.93
CA ALA A 213 -2.41 -3.69 12.72
C ALA A 213 -1.66 -3.17 11.48
N TYR A 214 -1.82 -3.88 10.37
CA TYR A 214 -1.22 -3.56 9.07
C TYR A 214 -1.38 -2.09 8.69
N GLN A 215 -2.58 -1.53 8.85
CA GLN A 215 -2.87 -0.15 8.44
C GLN A 215 -1.98 0.88 9.15
N LEU A 216 -1.72 0.73 10.45
CA LEU A 216 -0.84 1.62 11.21
C LEU A 216 0.63 1.40 10.84
N ALA A 217 1.07 0.14 10.86
CA ALA A 217 2.48 -0.19 10.66
C ALA A 217 2.99 0.24 9.27
N VAL A 218 2.22 -0.03 8.20
CA VAL A 218 2.63 0.33 6.84
C VAL A 218 2.73 1.84 6.64
N VAL A 219 1.83 2.61 7.23
CA VAL A 219 1.82 4.08 7.11
C VAL A 219 3.03 4.70 7.82
N VAL A 220 3.30 4.24 9.05
CA VAL A 220 4.45 4.72 9.83
C VAL A 220 5.77 4.37 9.16
N ASP A 221 5.87 3.14 8.66
CA ASP A 221 7.09 2.67 7.98
C ASP A 221 7.33 3.38 6.66
N ASP A 222 6.32 3.50 5.80
CA ASP A 222 6.45 4.17 4.51
C ASP A 222 6.92 5.63 4.71
N ALA A 223 6.38 6.34 5.71
CA ALA A 223 6.83 7.69 6.04
C ALA A 223 8.26 7.72 6.58
N ALA A 224 8.60 6.85 7.55
CA ALA A 224 9.93 6.81 8.17
C ALA A 224 11.04 6.37 7.21
N MET A 225 10.71 5.62 6.16
CA MET A 225 11.61 5.17 5.09
C MET A 225 11.63 6.14 3.89
N GLY A 226 10.88 7.25 3.94
CA GLY A 226 10.83 8.23 2.86
C GLY A 226 10.19 7.70 1.57
N VAL A 227 9.31 6.70 1.66
CA VAL A 227 8.60 6.13 0.50
C VAL A 227 7.72 7.19 -0.13
N THR A 228 7.90 7.43 -1.42
CA THR A 228 7.14 8.43 -2.19
C THR A 228 6.17 7.80 -3.19
N GLU A 229 6.31 6.49 -3.46
CA GLU A 229 5.42 5.75 -4.36
C GLU A 229 5.14 4.33 -3.84
N VAL A 230 3.86 3.99 -3.74
CA VAL A 230 3.35 2.70 -3.28
C VAL A 230 2.76 1.95 -4.47
N VAL A 231 3.48 0.93 -4.95
CA VAL A 231 2.97 -0.01 -5.96
C VAL A 231 2.58 -1.32 -5.29
N ARG A 232 1.35 -1.83 -5.53
CA ARG A 232 0.83 -3.06 -4.92
C ARG A 232 -0.39 -3.61 -5.67
N GLY A 233 -0.86 -4.79 -5.33
CA GLY A 233 -2.06 -5.39 -5.94
C GLY A 233 -3.35 -4.59 -5.66
N CYS A 234 -4.28 -4.61 -6.61
CA CYS A 234 -5.55 -3.88 -6.52
C CYS A 234 -6.50 -4.40 -5.42
N ASP A 235 -6.24 -5.56 -4.86
CA ASP A 235 -6.92 -6.05 -3.67
C ASP A 235 -6.71 -5.16 -2.42
N LEU A 236 -5.71 -4.29 -2.45
CA LEU A 236 -5.44 -3.31 -1.40
C LEU A 236 -5.91 -1.89 -1.76
N LEU A 237 -6.60 -1.70 -2.90
CA LEU A 237 -7.12 -0.40 -3.30
C LEU A 237 -8.04 0.20 -2.22
N GLY A 238 -8.98 -0.59 -1.70
CA GLY A 238 -9.88 -0.19 -0.62
C GLY A 238 -9.22 -0.01 0.75
N SER A 239 -7.94 -0.38 0.92
CA SER A 239 -7.17 -0.04 2.13
C SER A 239 -6.55 1.36 2.06
N THR A 240 -6.44 1.94 0.88
CA THR A 240 -5.76 3.23 0.65
C THR A 240 -6.43 4.40 1.37
N PRO A 241 -7.76 4.57 1.37
CA PRO A 241 -8.42 5.64 2.10
C PRO A 241 -8.12 5.62 3.61
N ARG A 242 -8.08 4.43 4.23
CA ARG A 242 -7.71 4.26 5.65
C ARG A 242 -6.29 4.72 5.93
N GLN A 243 -5.36 4.42 5.01
CA GLN A 243 -3.96 4.79 5.12
C GLN A 243 -3.77 6.27 4.92
N ILE A 244 -4.44 6.89 3.94
CA ILE A 244 -4.43 8.35 3.75
C ILE A 244 -5.01 9.06 4.97
N TYR A 245 -6.10 8.56 5.54
CA TYR A 245 -6.66 9.11 6.77
C TYR A 245 -5.68 9.05 7.94
N LEU A 246 -4.99 7.91 8.14
CA LEU A 246 -3.93 7.80 9.15
C LEU A 246 -2.77 8.76 8.90
N GLN A 247 -2.34 8.91 7.63
CA GLN A 247 -1.29 9.86 7.27
C GLN A 247 -1.69 11.28 7.65
N HIS A 248 -2.93 11.70 7.37
CA HIS A 248 -3.42 13.01 7.75
C HIS A 248 -3.43 13.21 9.28
N LEU A 249 -3.93 12.22 10.05
CA LEU A 249 -4.00 12.29 11.52
C LEU A 249 -2.62 12.33 12.19
N LEU A 250 -1.63 11.67 11.59
CA LEU A 250 -0.26 11.60 12.09
C LEU A 250 0.66 12.66 11.46
N GLU A 251 0.12 13.55 10.62
CA GLU A 251 0.87 14.59 9.89
C GLU A 251 2.02 14.01 9.05
N LEU A 252 1.80 12.81 8.48
CA LEU A 252 2.77 12.11 7.65
C LEU A 252 2.54 12.41 6.16
N PRO A 253 3.60 12.35 5.33
CA PRO A 253 3.45 12.53 3.89
C PRO A 253 2.62 11.42 3.26
N THR A 254 1.76 11.78 2.30
CA THR A 254 1.00 10.83 1.50
C THR A 254 1.79 10.46 0.24
N PRO A 255 2.18 9.18 0.05
CA PRO A 255 2.84 8.74 -1.17
C PRO A 255 1.87 8.72 -2.35
N ARG A 256 2.40 8.66 -3.56
CA ARG A 256 1.60 8.35 -4.75
C ARG A 256 1.21 6.87 -4.71
N TYR A 257 -0.04 6.56 -5.01
CA TYR A 257 -0.54 5.19 -5.07
C TYR A 257 -0.67 4.70 -6.50
N ALA A 258 -0.32 3.44 -6.71
CA ALA A 258 -0.43 2.75 -7.97
C ALA A 258 -0.80 1.28 -7.71
N HIS A 259 -2.02 0.91 -8.02
CA HIS A 259 -2.47 -0.46 -7.88
C HIS A 259 -2.36 -1.19 -9.21
N ILE A 260 -1.91 -2.43 -9.17
CA ILE A 260 -1.79 -3.28 -10.35
C ILE A 260 -2.87 -4.36 -10.35
N PRO A 261 -3.33 -4.85 -11.51
CA PRO A 261 -4.27 -5.94 -11.60
C PRO A 261 -3.71 -7.21 -10.93
N LEU A 262 -4.60 -8.08 -10.45
CA LEU A 262 -4.19 -9.37 -9.92
C LEU A 262 -3.97 -10.36 -11.05
N LEU A 263 -3.03 -11.28 -10.84
CA LEU A 263 -2.88 -12.44 -11.69
C LEU A 263 -3.84 -13.54 -11.24
N MET A 264 -4.59 -14.09 -12.20
CA MET A 264 -5.59 -15.12 -11.98
C MET A 264 -5.19 -16.40 -12.70
N SER A 265 -5.56 -17.52 -12.14
CA SER A 265 -5.49 -18.82 -12.82
C SER A 265 -6.59 -18.95 -13.88
N PRO A 266 -6.46 -19.88 -14.85
CA PRO A 266 -7.47 -20.08 -15.92
C PRO A 266 -8.88 -20.42 -15.42
N ASP A 267 -9.00 -20.98 -14.20
CA ASP A 267 -10.28 -21.27 -13.55
C ASP A 267 -10.86 -20.04 -12.77
N GLY A 268 -10.27 -18.85 -12.96
CA GLY A 268 -10.77 -17.59 -12.39
C GLY A 268 -10.46 -17.39 -10.92
N ARG A 269 -9.60 -18.22 -10.32
CA ARG A 269 -9.14 -18.01 -8.94
C ARG A 269 -7.93 -17.10 -8.90
N ARG A 270 -7.85 -16.28 -7.85
CA ARG A 270 -6.63 -15.52 -7.55
C ARG A 270 -5.48 -16.50 -7.29
N LEU A 271 -4.32 -16.25 -7.91
CA LEU A 271 -3.10 -16.98 -7.60
C LEU A 271 -2.73 -16.73 -6.13
N SER A 272 -2.68 -17.80 -5.37
CA SER A 272 -2.43 -17.75 -3.94
C SER A 272 -1.42 -18.82 -3.53
N LYS A 273 -0.87 -18.71 -2.30
CA LYS A 273 0.07 -19.67 -1.71
C LYS A 273 -0.48 -21.12 -1.62
N ARG A 274 -1.78 -21.33 -1.87
CA ARG A 274 -2.37 -22.67 -1.92
C ARG A 274 -2.14 -23.36 -3.26
N ASP A 275 -1.84 -22.59 -4.30
CA ASP A 275 -1.55 -23.06 -5.65
C ASP A 275 -0.03 -23.28 -5.74
N ARG A 276 0.46 -24.41 -5.21
CA ARG A 276 1.91 -24.75 -5.14
C ARG A 276 2.61 -24.67 -6.48
N ASP A 277 1.90 -24.92 -7.56
CA ASP A 277 2.43 -24.95 -8.93
C ASP A 277 2.92 -23.58 -9.45
N LEU A 278 2.70 -22.51 -8.69
CA LEU A 278 3.05 -21.14 -9.07
C LEU A 278 3.84 -20.41 -7.98
N ASP A 279 4.44 -21.14 -7.03
CA ASP A 279 5.45 -20.58 -6.16
C ASP A 279 6.80 -20.44 -6.90
N LEU A 280 7.65 -19.55 -6.44
CA LEU A 280 8.90 -19.25 -7.15
C LEU A 280 9.87 -20.45 -7.19
N GLY A 281 9.75 -21.42 -6.28
CA GLY A 281 10.55 -22.65 -6.35
C GLY A 281 10.20 -23.48 -7.58
N GLU A 282 8.92 -23.71 -7.83
CA GLU A 282 8.43 -24.41 -9.02
C GLU A 282 8.71 -23.59 -10.30
N LEU A 283 8.52 -22.28 -10.24
CA LEU A 283 8.82 -21.40 -11.38
C LEU A 283 10.31 -21.37 -11.74
N ARG A 284 11.22 -21.37 -10.74
CA ARG A 284 12.67 -21.50 -10.99
C ARG A 284 13.01 -22.82 -11.69
N ALA A 285 12.41 -23.93 -11.26
CA ALA A 285 12.63 -25.23 -11.90
C ALA A 285 12.12 -25.27 -13.34
N ARG A 286 11.00 -24.63 -13.61
CA ARG A 286 10.34 -24.59 -14.92
C ARG A 286 11.03 -23.67 -15.92
N PHE A 287 11.33 -22.44 -15.53
CA PHE A 287 11.92 -21.43 -16.42
C PHE A 287 13.45 -21.49 -16.51
N GLY A 288 14.12 -22.05 -15.50
CA GLY A 288 15.56 -22.22 -15.45
C GLY A 288 16.34 -20.94 -15.16
N THR A 289 15.95 -19.80 -15.71
CA THR A 289 16.59 -18.49 -15.51
C THR A 289 15.58 -17.41 -15.15
N PRO A 290 16.00 -16.36 -14.40
CA PRO A 290 15.13 -15.25 -14.08
C PRO A 290 14.66 -14.49 -15.31
N GLU A 291 15.53 -14.34 -16.33
CA GLU A 291 15.20 -13.65 -17.59
C GLU A 291 14.06 -14.36 -18.33
N ALA A 292 14.06 -15.70 -18.34
CA ALA A 292 12.98 -16.46 -18.97
C ALA A 292 11.65 -16.25 -18.25
N LEU A 293 11.64 -16.27 -16.93
CA LEU A 293 10.44 -15.99 -16.12
C LEU A 293 9.97 -14.54 -16.27
N LEU A 294 10.86 -13.56 -16.14
CA LEU A 294 10.51 -12.15 -16.22
C LEU A 294 10.06 -11.74 -17.63
N GLY A 295 10.74 -12.21 -18.67
CA GLY A 295 10.33 -11.96 -20.05
C GLY A 295 8.96 -12.58 -20.38
N TRP A 296 8.72 -13.82 -19.93
CA TRP A 296 7.41 -14.46 -20.06
C TRP A 296 6.33 -13.64 -19.31
N LEU A 297 6.57 -13.28 -18.05
CA LEU A 297 5.62 -12.51 -17.24
C LEU A 297 5.33 -11.13 -17.86
N ALA A 298 6.35 -10.45 -18.36
CA ALA A 298 6.22 -9.15 -19.02
C ALA A 298 5.36 -9.24 -20.29
N GLY A 299 5.53 -10.31 -21.09
CA GLY A 299 4.68 -10.56 -22.25
C GLY A 299 3.23 -10.87 -21.87
N GLN A 300 3.00 -11.70 -20.84
CA GLN A 300 1.65 -12.02 -20.37
C GLN A 300 0.89 -10.81 -19.81
N THR A 301 1.61 -9.85 -19.24
CA THR A 301 1.04 -8.65 -18.63
C THR A 301 1.08 -7.41 -19.54
N GLY A 302 1.56 -7.56 -20.76
CA GLY A 302 1.65 -6.49 -21.77
C GLY A 302 2.76 -5.47 -21.49
N ILE A 303 3.60 -5.65 -20.46
CA ILE A 303 4.77 -4.80 -20.22
C ILE A 303 5.76 -4.88 -21.39
N ALA A 304 5.94 -6.09 -21.96
CA ALA A 304 6.73 -6.29 -23.17
C ALA A 304 5.86 -6.79 -24.30
N PRO A 305 6.27 -6.58 -25.58
CA PRO A 305 5.48 -6.99 -26.74
C PRO A 305 5.43 -8.50 -26.97
N ASP A 306 6.34 -9.24 -26.35
CA ASP A 306 6.50 -10.68 -26.47
C ASP A 306 7.08 -11.30 -25.19
N THR A 307 7.21 -12.62 -25.17
CA THR A 307 7.72 -13.41 -24.05
C THR A 307 9.22 -13.72 -24.12
N THR A 308 9.98 -13.00 -24.92
CA THR A 308 11.44 -13.18 -25.04
C THR A 308 12.10 -12.99 -23.67
N PRO A 309 13.08 -13.85 -23.29
CA PRO A 309 13.81 -13.69 -22.03
C PRO A 309 14.44 -12.30 -21.91
N ARG A 310 14.16 -11.61 -20.78
CA ARG A 310 14.68 -10.28 -20.45
C ARG A 310 14.98 -10.16 -18.98
N SER A 311 16.08 -9.50 -18.63
CA SER A 311 16.34 -9.12 -17.25
C SER A 311 15.41 -7.98 -16.78
N ALA A 312 15.34 -7.74 -15.46
CA ALA A 312 14.57 -6.62 -14.94
C ALA A 312 15.05 -5.27 -15.51
N GLU A 313 16.38 -5.08 -15.68
CA GLU A 313 16.97 -3.87 -16.25
C GLU A 313 16.53 -3.65 -17.70
N GLN A 314 16.49 -4.71 -18.50
CA GLN A 314 16.03 -4.64 -19.89
C GLN A 314 14.54 -4.31 -19.98
N LEU A 315 13.76 -4.66 -18.98
CA LEU A 315 12.34 -4.35 -18.91
C LEU A 315 12.05 -2.88 -18.54
N VAL A 316 13.01 -2.14 -17.99
CA VAL A 316 12.84 -0.72 -17.64
C VAL A 316 12.43 0.10 -18.87
N GLU A 317 13.04 -0.16 -20.04
CA GLU A 317 12.73 0.56 -21.28
C GLU A 317 11.32 0.28 -21.82
N HIS A 318 10.74 -0.85 -21.45
CA HIS A 318 9.39 -1.26 -21.85
C HIS A 318 8.31 -0.80 -20.87
N PHE A 319 8.68 -0.42 -19.65
CA PHE A 319 7.70 -0.11 -18.61
C PHE A 319 7.06 1.26 -18.80
N SER A 320 5.74 1.27 -18.79
CA SER A 320 4.92 2.48 -18.76
C SER A 320 3.65 2.23 -17.96
N TRP A 321 3.24 3.20 -17.15
CA TRP A 321 1.94 3.15 -16.50
C TRP A 321 0.78 3.16 -17.49
N ASP A 322 0.96 3.68 -18.70
CA ASP A 322 -0.07 3.62 -19.74
C ASP A 322 -0.35 2.19 -20.18
N VAL A 323 0.68 1.34 -20.20
CA VAL A 323 0.51 -0.11 -20.45
C VAL A 323 -0.29 -0.76 -19.33
N ILE A 324 0.08 -0.52 -18.07
CA ILE A 324 -0.67 -1.10 -16.92
C ILE A 324 -2.12 -0.62 -16.92
N ARG A 325 -2.40 0.63 -17.27
CA ARG A 325 -3.75 1.20 -17.36
C ARG A 325 -4.65 0.51 -18.39
N THR A 326 -4.09 -0.13 -19.41
CA THR A 326 -4.87 -0.89 -20.40
C THR A 326 -5.45 -2.17 -19.81
N HIS A 327 -4.86 -2.67 -18.70
CA HIS A 327 -5.27 -3.89 -18.00
C HIS A 327 -5.83 -3.54 -16.61
N ARG A 328 -7.00 -2.87 -16.55
CA ARG A 328 -7.66 -2.60 -15.27
C ARG A 328 -8.37 -3.82 -14.68
N GLU A 329 -8.65 -4.81 -15.50
CA GLU A 329 -9.19 -6.10 -15.10
C GLU A 329 -8.06 -7.04 -14.69
N ASN A 330 -8.39 -8.04 -13.89
CA ASN A 330 -7.43 -9.08 -13.51
C ASN A 330 -6.93 -9.85 -14.74
N ILE A 331 -5.65 -10.19 -14.74
CA ILE A 331 -4.98 -10.83 -15.88
C ILE A 331 -4.95 -12.34 -15.66
N THR A 332 -5.57 -13.10 -16.54
CA THR A 332 -5.47 -14.57 -16.53
C THR A 332 -4.13 -15.00 -17.13
N VAL A 333 -3.36 -15.77 -16.37
CA VAL A 333 -2.08 -16.34 -16.84
C VAL A 333 -2.13 -17.85 -16.82
N THR A 334 -1.56 -18.47 -17.86
CA THR A 334 -1.37 -19.92 -17.95
C THR A 334 0.12 -20.20 -18.03
N VAL A 335 0.62 -20.90 -17.03
CA VAL A 335 2.01 -21.37 -17.01
C VAL A 335 1.98 -22.77 -17.64
N GLU A 336 2.37 -22.88 -18.91
CA GLU A 336 2.48 -24.15 -19.62
C GLU A 336 3.73 -24.94 -19.24
#